data_5b1b8fccf11aa23cb2a812d86dfa47e2
#
_entry.id   5b1b8fccf11aa23cb2a812d86dfa47e2
#
_cell.length_a   1.000
_cell.length_b   1.000
_cell.length_c   1.000
_cell.angle_alpha   90.00
_cell.angle_beta   90.00
_cell.angle_gamma   90.00
#
_symmetry.space_group_name_H-M   'P 1'
#
loop_
_entity.id
_entity.type
_entity.pdbx_description
1 polymer ?
#
loop_
_entity_poly.entity_id
_entity_poly.type
_entity_poly.pdbx_seq_one_letter_code
_entity_poly.pdbx_strand_id
1 'polypeptide(L)'
;KYLPGLAEGRLIGCFGLTEPDAGSDPGGMKTRAEKTATGYRLTGSKMWISNSPIADVFVIWAKSEAHDGKIRGFVLDKGLAGLSAPKLGGKLSLRASITGEVVMDGVEVGEDALLPNVEGLKGPFGCLNRARYGISWGVLGAAEFCWHGARQYGLDRKQFGKPLAQTQLYQKKLADMQTEIALGLQASLRVGRLMDEAQAAPEMISIVKRNNCGKALDIARLARDMHGGNGISEEFQVIRHMMNLETTNTYEGTHDVHALILGRAQTGLQAFF
;
A
#
# COMPACT_ATOMS: atom_id res chain seq x y z
N LYS A 1 6.86 22.07 13.16
CA LYS A 1 8.28 21.79 12.85
C LYS A 1 8.42 21.18 11.45
N TYR A 2 7.81 20.03 11.15
CA TYR A 2 8.08 19.22 9.95
C TYR A 2 7.24 19.59 8.71
N LEU A 3 5.98 19.99 8.88
CA LEU A 3 5.02 20.13 7.78
C LEU A 3 5.47 21.06 6.64
N PRO A 4 6.07 22.23 6.89
CA PRO A 4 6.55 23.08 5.78
C PRO A 4 7.61 22.39 4.93
N GLY A 5 8.60 21.74 5.56
CA GLY A 5 9.67 21.05 4.84
C GLY A 5 9.20 19.82 4.07
N LEU A 6 8.21 19.08 4.61
CA LEU A 6 7.57 17.96 3.94
C LEU A 6 6.72 18.44 2.75
N ALA A 7 5.97 19.54 2.90
CA ALA A 7 5.15 20.10 1.84
C ALA A 7 5.99 20.65 0.66
N GLU A 8 7.16 21.21 0.96
CA GLU A 8 8.11 21.70 -0.05
C GLU A 8 9.00 20.59 -0.64
N GLY A 9 8.94 19.37 -0.12
CA GLY A 9 9.78 18.25 -0.54
C GLY A 9 11.25 18.35 -0.10
N ARG A 10 11.58 19.26 0.80
CA ARG A 10 12.93 19.36 1.39
C ARG A 10 13.19 18.30 2.45
N LEU A 11 12.13 17.79 3.07
CA LEU A 11 12.16 16.68 4.00
C LEU A 11 11.40 15.51 3.41
N ILE A 12 11.92 14.31 3.63
CA ILE A 12 11.27 13.05 3.25
C ILE A 12 10.82 12.35 4.53
N GLY A 13 9.55 11.93 4.58
CA GLY A 13 9.00 11.18 5.68
C GLY A 13 8.86 9.69 5.37
N CYS A 14 8.86 8.87 6.42
CA CYS A 14 8.44 7.47 6.34
C CYS A 14 7.48 7.11 7.47
N PHE A 15 6.75 5.98 7.29
CA PHE A 15 5.71 5.52 8.19
C PHE A 15 5.98 4.08 8.61
N GLY A 16 6.43 3.89 9.85
CA GLY A 16 6.87 2.61 10.41
C GLY A 16 5.80 1.95 11.28
N LEU A 17 4.94 1.13 10.69
CA LEU A 17 3.95 0.31 11.39
C LEU A 17 4.32 -1.17 11.35
N THR A 18 4.47 -1.73 10.16
CA THR A 18 4.71 -3.16 9.89
C THR A 18 6.04 -3.61 10.47
N GLU A 19 6.04 -4.80 11.07
CA GLU A 19 7.24 -5.48 11.59
C GLU A 19 7.48 -6.79 10.86
N PRO A 20 8.67 -7.40 10.96
CA PRO A 20 8.95 -8.70 10.35
C PRO A 20 7.91 -9.77 10.70
N ASP A 21 7.46 -9.79 11.98
CA ASP A 21 6.51 -10.79 12.50
C ASP A 21 5.08 -10.25 12.67
N ALA A 22 4.81 -8.99 12.33
CA ALA A 22 3.51 -8.33 12.52
C ALA A 22 3.11 -7.49 11.30
N GLY A 23 2.57 -8.14 10.28
CA GLY A 23 2.07 -7.53 9.05
C GLY A 23 0.56 -7.35 9.08
N SER A 24 -0.21 -8.43 8.83
CA SER A 24 -1.68 -8.40 8.84
C SER A 24 -2.27 -8.18 10.24
N ASP A 25 -1.53 -8.52 11.27
CA ASP A 25 -1.83 -8.19 12.68
C ASP A 25 -0.85 -7.14 13.23
N PRO A 26 -1.04 -5.85 12.97
CA PRO A 26 -0.19 -4.81 13.53
C PRO A 26 -0.34 -4.65 15.05
N GLY A 27 -1.39 -5.18 15.63
CA GLY A 27 -1.58 -5.22 17.10
C GLY A 27 -0.57 -6.13 17.80
N GLY A 28 -0.08 -7.13 17.10
CA GLY A 28 0.98 -8.04 17.55
C GLY A 28 2.39 -7.45 17.56
N MET A 29 2.58 -6.16 17.22
CA MET A 29 3.91 -5.54 17.18
C MET A 29 4.71 -5.72 18.47
N LYS A 30 6.02 -5.85 18.32
CA LYS A 30 6.98 -6.01 19.41
C LYS A 30 7.75 -4.73 19.74
N THR A 31 7.79 -3.76 18.83
CA THR A 31 8.41 -2.44 19.08
C THR A 31 7.78 -1.80 20.31
N ARG A 32 8.64 -1.40 21.26
CA ARG A 32 8.23 -0.80 22.52
C ARG A 32 8.86 0.55 22.73
N ALA A 33 8.19 1.39 23.50
CA ALA A 33 8.66 2.66 24.01
C ALA A 33 8.59 2.65 25.54
N GLU A 34 9.76 2.60 26.16
CA GLU A 34 9.94 2.66 27.61
C GLU A 34 10.00 4.13 28.06
N LYS A 35 9.41 4.45 29.20
CA LYS A 35 9.47 5.80 29.78
C LYS A 35 10.85 6.05 30.36
N THR A 36 11.43 7.22 30.08
CA THR A 36 12.68 7.70 30.69
C THR A 36 12.42 8.97 31.50
N ALA A 37 13.42 9.49 32.17
CA ALA A 37 13.30 10.74 32.91
C ALA A 37 13.02 11.97 32.02
N THR A 38 13.43 11.93 30.75
CA THR A 38 13.36 13.06 29.82
C THR A 38 12.44 12.80 28.61
N GLY A 39 11.87 11.62 28.50
CA GLY A 39 11.04 11.25 27.34
C GLY A 39 10.83 9.75 27.23
N TYR A 40 11.25 9.17 26.12
CA TYR A 40 11.04 7.77 25.79
C TYR A 40 12.29 7.15 25.16
N ARG A 41 12.45 5.84 25.35
CA ARG A 41 13.44 4.99 24.70
C ARG A 41 12.72 3.97 23.84
N LEU A 42 12.97 4.00 22.52
CA LEU A 42 12.36 3.08 21.54
C LEU A 42 13.32 1.94 21.19
N THR A 43 12.78 0.71 21.23
CA THR A 43 13.51 -0.50 20.82
C THR A 43 12.61 -1.40 19.98
N GLY A 44 13.13 -1.88 18.85
CA GLY A 44 12.44 -2.76 17.93
C GLY A 44 12.83 -2.53 16.49
N SER A 45 12.10 -3.13 15.55
CA SER A 45 12.35 -2.97 14.12
C SER A 45 11.07 -2.87 13.34
N LYS A 46 11.10 -2.11 12.23
CA LYS A 46 10.03 -2.02 11.24
C LYS A 46 10.54 -2.54 9.91
N MET A 47 9.65 -3.15 9.12
CA MET A 47 9.96 -3.81 7.86
C MET A 47 9.08 -3.31 6.74
N TRP A 48 9.58 -3.32 5.51
CA TRP A 48 8.87 -2.88 4.31
C TRP A 48 8.49 -1.40 4.32
N ILE A 49 9.35 -0.56 4.89
CA ILE A 49 9.06 0.86 5.08
C ILE A 49 9.53 1.65 3.86
N SER A 50 8.57 2.19 3.12
CA SER A 50 8.84 3.07 1.97
C SER A 50 9.59 4.32 2.43
N ASN A 51 10.62 4.66 1.69
CA ASN A 51 11.50 5.82 1.90
C ASN A 51 12.38 5.76 3.16
N SER A 52 12.30 4.76 4.02
CA SER A 52 13.11 4.75 5.26
C SER A 52 14.61 4.97 5.02
N PRO A 53 15.26 4.41 3.96
CA PRO A 53 16.69 4.63 3.73
C PRO A 53 17.08 6.08 3.41
N ILE A 54 16.13 6.89 3.00
CA ILE A 54 16.35 8.31 2.62
C ILE A 54 15.53 9.27 3.48
N ALA A 55 14.77 8.77 4.46
CA ALA A 55 13.89 9.59 5.29
C ALA A 55 14.67 10.53 6.21
N ASP A 56 14.13 11.72 6.40
CA ASP A 56 14.57 12.70 7.38
C ASP A 56 13.68 12.68 8.63
N VAL A 57 12.42 12.23 8.47
CA VAL A 57 11.42 12.16 9.52
C VAL A 57 10.78 10.77 9.53
N PHE A 58 10.74 10.13 10.69
CA PHE A 58 10.22 8.78 10.88
C PHE A 58 9.01 8.83 11.80
N VAL A 59 7.82 8.46 11.31
CA VAL A 59 6.63 8.25 12.14
C VAL A 59 6.58 6.78 12.54
N ILE A 60 6.84 6.48 13.80
CA ILE A 60 6.98 5.12 14.32
C ILE A 60 5.86 4.80 15.31
N TRP A 61 5.25 3.65 15.12
CA TRP A 61 4.24 3.12 16.04
C TRP A 61 4.87 2.06 16.96
N ALA A 62 4.66 2.23 18.26
CA ALA A 62 5.24 1.37 19.30
C ALA A 62 4.25 1.16 20.45
N LYS A 63 4.33 0.03 21.13
CA LYS A 63 3.64 -0.20 22.41
C LYS A 63 4.35 0.63 23.48
N SER A 64 3.60 1.47 24.18
CA SER A 64 4.16 2.36 25.20
C SER A 64 3.82 1.87 26.62
N GLU A 65 4.84 1.60 27.41
CA GLU A 65 4.68 1.16 28.80
C GLU A 65 3.99 2.23 29.67
N ALA A 66 4.33 3.50 29.46
CA ALA A 66 3.69 4.62 30.14
C ALA A 66 2.19 4.81 29.82
N HIS A 67 1.67 4.04 28.87
CA HIS A 67 0.28 4.10 28.41
C HIS A 67 -0.35 2.70 28.42
N ASP A 68 -0.06 1.90 29.44
CA ASP A 68 -0.62 0.56 29.65
C ASP A 68 -0.42 -0.40 28.47
N GLY A 69 0.74 -0.30 27.77
CA GLY A 69 1.05 -1.11 26.59
C GLY A 69 0.26 -0.73 25.33
N LYS A 70 -0.50 0.37 25.35
CA LYS A 70 -1.23 0.84 24.17
C LYS A 70 -0.27 1.34 23.10
N ILE A 71 -0.68 1.17 21.85
CA ILE A 71 0.09 1.66 20.70
C ILE A 71 0.00 3.18 20.63
N ARG A 72 1.18 3.82 20.56
CA ARG A 72 1.33 5.27 20.42
C ARG A 72 2.24 5.57 19.22
N GLY A 73 2.09 6.76 18.63
CA GLY A 73 2.94 7.24 17.56
C GLY A 73 4.06 8.12 18.08
N PHE A 74 5.24 7.99 17.53
CA PHE A 74 6.43 8.79 17.85
C PHE A 74 7.02 9.35 16.56
N VAL A 75 7.50 10.58 16.61
CA VAL A 75 8.20 11.24 15.50
C VAL A 75 9.69 11.30 15.82
N LEU A 76 10.49 10.63 15.02
CA LEU A 76 11.94 10.57 15.17
C LEU A 76 12.60 11.37 14.05
N ASP A 77 13.65 12.12 14.42
CA ASP A 77 14.52 12.80 13.46
C ASP A 77 15.63 11.85 12.97
N LYS A 78 16.09 12.02 11.75
CA LYS A 78 17.25 11.34 11.21
C LYS A 78 18.51 11.62 12.07
N GLY A 79 19.35 10.61 12.19
CA GLY A 79 20.66 10.76 12.88
C GLY A 79 20.62 10.59 14.38
N LEU A 80 19.48 10.20 14.96
CA LEU A 80 19.42 9.81 16.37
C LEU A 80 20.30 8.58 16.62
N ALA A 81 21.00 8.57 17.76
CA ALA A 81 21.81 7.43 18.17
C ALA A 81 20.94 6.15 18.29
N GLY A 82 21.42 5.04 17.76
CA GLY A 82 20.66 3.77 17.74
C GLY A 82 19.62 3.66 16.62
N LEU A 83 19.37 4.71 15.83
CA LEU A 83 18.45 4.66 14.68
C LEU A 83 19.22 4.33 13.40
N SER A 84 18.80 3.29 12.71
CA SER A 84 19.30 2.96 11.37
C SER A 84 18.17 2.52 10.44
N ALA A 85 18.37 2.73 9.13
CA ALA A 85 17.37 2.40 8.12
C ALA A 85 18.00 1.73 6.89
N PRO A 86 18.43 0.45 7.00
CA PRO A 86 19.05 -0.27 5.90
C PRO A 86 18.07 -0.50 4.75
N LYS A 87 18.57 -0.37 3.50
CA LYS A 87 17.79 -0.59 2.29
C LYS A 87 17.53 -2.08 2.06
N LEU A 88 16.29 -2.41 1.72
CA LEU A 88 15.94 -3.74 1.22
C LEU A 88 16.28 -3.87 -0.26
N GLY A 89 17.06 -4.89 -0.58
CA GLY A 89 17.40 -5.27 -1.95
C GLY A 89 16.52 -6.40 -2.47
N GLY A 90 16.67 -6.73 -3.76
CA GLY A 90 16.10 -7.96 -4.35
C GLY A 90 14.59 -7.95 -4.59
N LYS A 91 13.89 -6.83 -4.43
CA LYS A 91 12.47 -6.76 -4.80
C LYS A 91 12.28 -6.94 -6.30
N LEU A 92 11.31 -7.78 -6.69
CA LEU A 92 10.89 -7.95 -8.09
C LEU A 92 9.70 -7.06 -8.46
N SER A 93 9.08 -6.44 -7.48
CA SER A 93 7.92 -5.57 -7.60
C SER A 93 8.23 -4.19 -7.02
N LEU A 94 7.65 -3.14 -7.58
CA LEU A 94 7.85 -1.75 -7.16
C LEU A 94 9.35 -1.40 -6.98
N ARG A 95 10.19 -1.79 -7.95
CA ARG A 95 11.65 -1.65 -7.88
C ARG A 95 12.12 -0.21 -7.80
N ALA A 96 11.35 0.73 -8.35
CA ALA A 96 11.62 2.16 -8.26
C ALA A 96 11.27 2.75 -6.88
N SER A 97 10.44 2.08 -6.08
CA SER A 97 10.12 2.51 -4.72
C SER A 97 11.24 2.12 -3.77
N ILE A 98 11.94 3.10 -3.24
CA ILE A 98 12.97 2.89 -2.22
C ILE A 98 12.29 2.36 -0.96
N THR A 99 12.72 1.18 -0.50
CA THR A 99 12.11 0.50 0.65
C THR A 99 13.21 -0.01 1.57
N GLY A 100 13.02 0.08 2.85
CA GLY A 100 13.98 -0.39 3.84
C GLY A 100 13.35 -0.91 5.12
N GLU A 101 14.18 -1.17 6.07
CA GLU A 101 13.84 -1.41 7.46
C GLU A 101 13.98 -0.10 8.23
N VAL A 102 13.48 -0.09 9.47
CA VAL A 102 13.87 0.90 10.50
C VAL A 102 14.23 0.10 11.74
N VAL A 103 15.49 0.19 12.14
CA VAL A 103 16.00 -0.50 13.32
C VAL A 103 16.23 0.53 14.41
N MET A 104 15.71 0.26 15.60
CA MET A 104 15.80 1.10 16.79
C MET A 104 16.47 0.29 17.90
N ASP A 105 17.67 0.66 18.26
CA ASP A 105 18.44 0.07 19.36
C ASP A 105 18.57 1.09 20.48
N GLY A 106 17.53 1.15 21.32
CA GLY A 106 17.48 2.07 22.44
C GLY A 106 17.48 3.55 22.04
N VAL A 107 16.77 3.93 20.97
CA VAL A 107 16.68 5.32 20.49
C VAL A 107 15.97 6.19 21.52
N GLU A 108 16.68 7.20 22.04
CA GLU A 108 16.11 8.14 23.02
C GLU A 108 15.52 9.37 22.34
N VAL A 109 14.32 9.76 22.76
CA VAL A 109 13.59 10.94 22.26
C VAL A 109 12.93 11.68 23.42
N GLY A 110 12.69 12.97 23.26
CA GLY A 110 11.98 13.80 24.23
C GLY A 110 10.47 13.52 24.27
N GLU A 111 9.78 14.12 25.24
CA GLU A 111 8.32 14.05 25.38
C GLU A 111 7.58 14.55 24.14
N ASP A 112 8.14 15.53 23.47
CA ASP A 112 7.59 16.18 22.27
C ASP A 112 7.61 15.28 21.03
N ALA A 113 8.32 14.15 21.08
CA ALA A 113 8.27 13.14 20.03
C ALA A 113 6.96 12.35 20.02
N LEU A 114 6.24 12.27 21.15
CA LEU A 114 4.97 11.58 21.22
C LEU A 114 3.88 12.34 20.46
N LEU A 115 3.21 11.67 19.52
CA LEU A 115 2.06 12.23 18.82
C LEU A 115 0.90 12.41 19.81
N PRO A 116 0.39 13.64 19.98
CA PRO A 116 -0.77 13.89 20.82
C PRO A 116 -2.05 13.32 20.17
N ASN A 117 -3.09 13.13 20.96
CA ASN A 117 -4.46 12.84 20.52
C ASN A 117 -4.63 11.54 19.70
N VAL A 118 -3.65 10.64 19.69
CA VAL A 118 -3.74 9.33 19.03
C VAL A 118 -3.39 8.21 20.00
N GLU A 119 -4.25 7.21 20.06
CA GLU A 119 -4.10 6.04 20.91
C GLU A 119 -4.62 4.79 20.23
N GLY A 120 -3.91 3.68 20.39
CA GLY A 120 -4.25 2.40 19.79
C GLY A 120 -4.12 2.41 18.27
N LEU A 121 -4.71 1.41 17.63
CA LEU A 121 -4.68 1.26 16.18
C LEU A 121 -5.50 2.29 15.40
N LYS A 122 -6.33 3.09 16.07
CA LYS A 122 -7.08 4.16 15.39
C LYS A 122 -6.17 5.19 14.72
N GLY A 123 -5.01 5.48 15.34
CA GLY A 123 -4.02 6.39 14.77
C GLY A 123 -3.52 5.93 13.40
N PRO A 124 -2.81 4.79 13.31
CA PRO A 124 -2.29 4.31 12.04
C PRO A 124 -3.39 3.97 11.02
N PHE A 125 -4.53 3.44 11.45
CA PHE A 125 -5.62 3.10 10.53
C PHE A 125 -6.30 4.33 9.92
N GLY A 126 -6.30 5.47 10.60
CA GLY A 126 -6.76 6.73 10.01
C GLY A 126 -5.93 7.14 8.79
N CYS A 127 -4.61 6.97 8.85
CA CYS A 127 -3.71 7.19 7.71
C CYS A 127 -3.92 6.13 6.62
N LEU A 128 -3.97 4.85 7.01
CA LEU A 128 -4.12 3.73 6.08
C LEU A 128 -5.43 3.79 5.28
N ASN A 129 -6.54 4.22 5.88
CA ASN A 129 -7.80 4.33 5.14
C ASN A 129 -7.71 5.34 3.99
N ARG A 130 -7.03 6.48 4.19
CA ARG A 130 -6.78 7.45 3.12
C ARG A 130 -5.85 6.89 2.05
N ALA A 131 -4.77 6.20 2.46
CA ALA A 131 -3.84 5.56 1.54
C ALA A 131 -4.52 4.47 0.71
N ARG A 132 -5.31 3.58 1.34
CA ARG A 132 -6.09 2.53 0.67
C ARG A 132 -7.05 3.09 -0.39
N TYR A 133 -7.70 4.21 -0.09
CA TYR A 133 -8.52 4.91 -1.07
C TYR A 133 -7.68 5.40 -2.26
N GLY A 134 -6.53 6.02 -2.02
CA GLY A 134 -5.59 6.43 -3.08
C GLY A 134 -5.12 5.25 -3.94
N ILE A 135 -4.80 4.11 -3.32
CA ILE A 135 -4.42 2.87 -4.03
C ILE A 135 -5.53 2.43 -4.99
N SER A 136 -6.80 2.54 -4.59
CA SER A 136 -7.94 2.13 -5.43
C SER A 136 -8.01 2.86 -6.78
N TRP A 137 -7.48 4.07 -6.85
CA TRP A 137 -7.33 4.85 -8.09
C TRP A 137 -6.08 4.48 -8.87
N GLY A 138 -4.93 4.44 -8.20
CA GLY A 138 -3.64 4.24 -8.85
C GLY A 138 -3.54 2.91 -9.60
N VAL A 139 -4.13 1.84 -9.07
CA VAL A 139 -4.13 0.52 -9.72
C VAL A 139 -4.96 0.49 -11.01
N LEU A 140 -6.03 1.30 -11.09
CA LEU A 140 -6.84 1.39 -12.31
C LEU A 140 -6.07 2.07 -13.43
N GLY A 141 -5.22 3.06 -13.14
CA GLY A 141 -4.31 3.63 -14.15
C GLY A 141 -3.34 2.61 -14.72
N ALA A 142 -2.82 1.70 -13.88
CA ALA A 142 -2.01 0.58 -14.36
C ALA A 142 -2.82 -0.41 -15.22
N ALA A 143 -4.08 -0.67 -14.84
CA ALA A 143 -4.99 -1.50 -15.62
C ALA A 143 -5.31 -0.87 -16.98
N GLU A 144 -5.57 0.44 -17.03
CA GLU A 144 -5.79 1.19 -18.28
C GLU A 144 -4.59 1.11 -19.22
N PHE A 145 -3.37 1.30 -18.67
CA PHE A 145 -2.15 1.13 -19.47
C PHE A 145 -2.09 -0.27 -20.09
N CYS A 146 -2.32 -1.32 -19.30
CA CYS A 146 -2.28 -2.70 -19.75
C CYS A 146 -3.36 -2.98 -20.82
N TRP A 147 -4.57 -2.46 -20.61
CA TRP A 147 -5.67 -2.59 -21.58
C TRP A 147 -5.37 -1.90 -22.89
N HIS A 148 -4.92 -0.64 -22.86
CA HIS A 148 -4.54 0.10 -24.08
C HIS A 148 -3.36 -0.57 -24.80
N GLY A 149 -2.34 -1.02 -24.05
CA GLY A 149 -1.20 -1.75 -24.62
C GLY A 149 -1.62 -3.03 -25.33
N ALA A 150 -2.45 -3.85 -24.68
CA ALA A 150 -2.98 -5.08 -25.28
C ALA A 150 -3.84 -4.79 -26.51
N ARG A 151 -4.70 -3.74 -26.45
CA ARG A 151 -5.50 -3.33 -27.59
C ARG A 151 -4.62 -2.96 -28.79
N GLN A 152 -3.63 -2.09 -28.61
CA GLN A 152 -2.75 -1.66 -29.70
C GLN A 152 -1.94 -2.81 -30.25
N TYR A 153 -1.34 -3.63 -29.36
CA TYR A 153 -0.61 -4.82 -29.77
C TYR A 153 -1.47 -5.77 -30.62
N GLY A 154 -2.72 -5.99 -30.24
CA GLY A 154 -3.64 -6.85 -30.98
C GLY A 154 -4.03 -6.31 -32.36
N LEU A 155 -4.05 -4.98 -32.53
CA LEU A 155 -4.30 -4.36 -33.85
C LEU A 155 -3.07 -4.49 -34.78
N ASP A 156 -1.87 -4.37 -34.21
CA ASP A 156 -0.63 -4.35 -35.00
C ASP A 156 -0.12 -5.77 -35.30
N ARG A 157 -0.22 -6.68 -34.35
CA ARG A 157 0.31 -8.04 -34.45
C ARG A 157 -0.61 -8.93 -35.28
N LYS A 158 -0.06 -9.46 -36.36
CA LYS A 158 -0.78 -10.38 -37.25
C LYS A 158 -0.30 -11.83 -37.04
N GLN A 159 -1.25 -12.75 -36.99
CA GLN A 159 -1.03 -14.18 -37.06
C GLN A 159 -2.12 -14.81 -37.97
N PHE A 160 -1.80 -15.87 -38.70
CA PHE A 160 -2.70 -16.48 -39.68
C PHE A 160 -3.25 -15.46 -40.70
N GLY A 161 -2.42 -14.48 -41.04
CA GLY A 161 -2.76 -13.42 -42.00
C GLY A 161 -3.69 -12.31 -41.50
N LYS A 162 -4.07 -12.31 -40.23
CA LYS A 162 -5.05 -11.37 -39.64
C LYS A 162 -4.54 -10.75 -38.34
N PRO A 163 -4.95 -9.51 -37.97
CA PRO A 163 -4.70 -8.96 -36.65
C PRO A 163 -5.23 -9.85 -35.53
N LEU A 164 -4.51 -9.99 -34.40
CA LEU A 164 -4.99 -10.75 -33.24
C LEU A 164 -6.32 -10.20 -32.73
N ALA A 165 -6.50 -8.89 -32.77
CA ALA A 165 -7.74 -8.21 -32.35
C ALA A 165 -8.98 -8.59 -33.20
N GLN A 166 -8.82 -9.28 -34.32
CA GLN A 166 -9.94 -9.76 -35.12
C GLN A 166 -10.55 -11.05 -34.54
N THR A 167 -9.88 -11.71 -33.57
CA THR A 167 -10.39 -12.95 -32.99
C THR A 167 -11.40 -12.65 -31.86
N GLN A 168 -12.46 -13.46 -31.76
CA GLN A 168 -13.51 -13.27 -30.76
C GLN A 168 -12.97 -13.32 -29.33
N LEU A 169 -12.06 -14.25 -29.00
CA LEU A 169 -11.46 -14.36 -27.67
C LEU A 169 -10.66 -13.11 -27.29
N TYR A 170 -9.96 -12.50 -28.25
CA TYR A 170 -9.21 -11.26 -28.01
C TYR A 170 -10.14 -10.09 -27.70
N GLN A 171 -11.19 -9.93 -28.52
CA GLN A 171 -12.21 -8.88 -28.31
C GLN A 171 -12.95 -9.05 -27.00
N LYS A 172 -13.32 -10.30 -26.64
CA LYS A 172 -13.94 -10.58 -25.34
C LYS A 172 -13.04 -10.15 -24.18
N LYS A 173 -11.75 -10.50 -24.22
CA LYS A 173 -10.79 -10.07 -23.19
C LYS A 173 -10.73 -8.54 -23.05
N LEU A 174 -10.67 -7.81 -24.17
CA LEU A 174 -10.66 -6.34 -24.14
C LEU A 174 -11.96 -5.75 -23.56
N ALA A 175 -13.12 -6.33 -23.89
CA ALA A 175 -14.40 -5.89 -23.35
C ALA A 175 -14.49 -6.14 -21.84
N ASP A 176 -14.07 -7.32 -21.36
CA ASP A 176 -14.02 -7.64 -19.93
C ASP A 176 -13.12 -6.66 -19.16
N MET A 177 -11.91 -6.38 -19.65
CA MET A 177 -10.99 -5.41 -19.06
C MET A 177 -11.61 -4.02 -18.94
N GLN A 178 -12.19 -3.51 -20.02
CA GLN A 178 -12.82 -2.19 -20.06
C GLN A 178 -13.97 -2.09 -19.07
N THR A 179 -14.79 -3.13 -18.99
CA THR A 179 -15.93 -3.20 -18.07
C THR A 179 -15.46 -3.08 -16.61
N GLU A 180 -14.47 -3.87 -16.21
CA GLU A 180 -13.96 -3.86 -14.83
C GLU A 180 -13.28 -2.52 -14.48
N ILE A 181 -12.56 -1.91 -15.41
CA ILE A 181 -11.96 -0.58 -15.23
C ILE A 181 -13.06 0.46 -15.02
N ALA A 182 -14.09 0.48 -15.88
CA ALA A 182 -15.18 1.44 -15.79
C ALA A 182 -15.95 1.33 -14.46
N LEU A 183 -16.27 0.12 -14.03
CA LEU A 183 -16.94 -0.14 -12.76
C LEU A 183 -16.06 0.26 -11.56
N GLY A 184 -14.76 -0.06 -11.61
CA GLY A 184 -13.80 0.32 -10.56
C GLY A 184 -13.66 1.83 -10.41
N LEU A 185 -13.58 2.57 -11.52
CA LEU A 185 -13.53 4.05 -11.52
C LEU A 185 -14.78 4.65 -10.89
N GLN A 186 -15.98 4.18 -11.28
CA GLN A 186 -17.24 4.66 -10.71
C GLN A 186 -17.37 4.35 -9.22
N ALA A 187 -16.95 3.16 -8.78
CA ALA A 187 -16.96 2.80 -7.37
C ALA A 187 -16.01 3.70 -6.56
N SER A 188 -14.78 3.93 -7.04
CA SER A 188 -13.83 4.83 -6.37
C SER A 188 -14.33 6.27 -6.32
N LEU A 189 -14.93 6.78 -7.41
CA LEU A 189 -15.53 8.11 -7.45
C LEU A 189 -16.67 8.24 -6.43
N ARG A 190 -17.55 7.24 -6.33
CA ARG A 190 -18.64 7.28 -5.34
C ARG A 190 -18.11 7.29 -3.91
N VAL A 191 -17.10 6.45 -3.61
CA VAL A 191 -16.48 6.42 -2.28
C VAL A 191 -15.82 7.76 -1.96
N GLY A 192 -15.13 8.40 -2.93
CA GLY A 192 -14.53 9.72 -2.74
C GLY A 192 -15.54 10.78 -2.36
N ARG A 193 -16.68 10.83 -3.06
CA ARG A 193 -17.78 11.75 -2.71
C ARG A 193 -18.33 11.53 -1.31
N LEU A 194 -18.48 10.25 -0.91
CA LEU A 194 -18.88 9.91 0.46
C LEU A 194 -17.83 10.30 1.50
N MET A 195 -16.53 10.24 1.15
CA MET A 195 -15.46 10.73 2.03
C MET A 195 -15.53 12.26 2.21
N ASP A 196 -15.82 13.02 1.16
CA ASP A 196 -15.99 14.47 1.23
C ASP A 196 -17.19 14.86 2.09
N GLU A 197 -18.25 14.04 2.07
CA GLU A 197 -19.46 14.18 2.88
C GLU A 197 -19.31 13.61 4.31
N ALA A 198 -18.14 13.07 4.68
CA ALA A 198 -17.87 12.34 5.92
C ALA A 198 -18.82 11.14 6.17
N GLN A 199 -19.31 10.51 5.11
CA GLN A 199 -20.25 9.37 5.15
C GLN A 199 -19.60 8.03 4.74
N ALA A 200 -18.33 8.03 4.33
CA ALA A 200 -17.64 6.81 3.94
C ALA A 200 -17.27 5.95 5.16
N ALA A 201 -17.86 4.79 5.26
CA ALA A 201 -17.42 3.77 6.21
C ALA A 201 -16.10 3.11 5.76
N PRO A 202 -15.23 2.65 6.70
CA PRO A 202 -13.98 1.96 6.36
C PRO A 202 -14.17 0.74 5.46
N GLU A 203 -15.31 0.06 5.58
CA GLU A 203 -15.69 -1.09 4.76
C GLU A 203 -15.87 -0.72 3.29
N MET A 204 -16.39 0.48 2.99
CA MET A 204 -16.51 0.97 1.60
C MET A 204 -15.13 1.17 0.97
N ILE A 205 -14.15 1.65 1.75
CA ILE A 205 -12.75 1.75 1.32
C ILE A 205 -12.16 0.34 1.09
N SER A 206 -12.48 -0.61 1.97
CA SER A 206 -12.08 -2.01 1.80
C SER A 206 -12.64 -2.63 0.51
N ILE A 207 -13.89 -2.32 0.14
CA ILE A 207 -14.49 -2.78 -1.13
C ILE A 207 -13.66 -2.29 -2.32
N VAL A 208 -13.42 -0.98 -2.43
CA VAL A 208 -12.73 -0.42 -3.61
C VAL A 208 -11.27 -0.81 -3.66
N LYS A 209 -10.58 -0.85 -2.52
CA LYS A 209 -9.17 -1.32 -2.49
C LYS A 209 -9.08 -2.78 -2.92
N ARG A 210 -9.87 -3.67 -2.33
CA ARG A 210 -9.88 -5.09 -2.64
C ARG A 210 -10.24 -5.34 -4.11
N ASN A 211 -11.37 -4.80 -4.56
CA ASN A 211 -11.86 -5.01 -5.92
C ASN A 211 -10.86 -4.50 -6.95
N ASN A 212 -10.45 -3.24 -6.83
CA ASN A 212 -9.66 -2.61 -7.88
C ASN A 212 -8.24 -3.17 -7.96
N CYS A 213 -7.61 -3.51 -6.82
CA CYS A 213 -6.31 -4.18 -6.85
C CYS A 213 -6.40 -5.57 -7.50
N GLY A 214 -7.39 -6.39 -7.11
CA GLY A 214 -7.58 -7.72 -7.69
C GLY A 214 -7.86 -7.66 -9.19
N LYS A 215 -8.81 -6.80 -9.61
CA LYS A 215 -9.16 -6.65 -11.02
C LYS A 215 -8.03 -6.07 -11.88
N ALA A 216 -7.29 -5.08 -11.36
CA ALA A 216 -6.13 -4.55 -12.05
C ALA A 216 -5.04 -5.61 -12.25
N LEU A 217 -4.81 -6.46 -11.26
CA LEU A 217 -3.86 -7.57 -11.35
C LEU A 217 -4.31 -8.61 -12.38
N ASP A 218 -5.59 -8.98 -12.39
CA ASP A 218 -6.16 -9.90 -13.39
C ASP A 218 -6.02 -9.31 -14.81
N ILE A 219 -6.30 -8.02 -14.99
CA ILE A 219 -6.14 -7.30 -16.25
C ILE A 219 -4.68 -7.31 -16.70
N ALA A 220 -3.73 -7.04 -15.81
CA ALA A 220 -2.31 -7.05 -16.16
C ALA A 220 -1.80 -8.44 -16.53
N ARG A 221 -2.22 -9.50 -15.82
CA ARG A 221 -1.92 -10.90 -16.15
C ARG A 221 -2.48 -11.27 -17.53
N LEU A 222 -3.70 -10.82 -17.78
CA LEU A 222 -4.37 -11.08 -19.07
C LEU A 222 -3.70 -10.33 -20.22
N ALA A 223 -3.32 -9.06 -20.01
CA ALA A 223 -2.56 -8.28 -20.99
C ALA A 223 -1.20 -8.92 -21.30
N ARG A 224 -0.48 -9.40 -20.27
CA ARG A 224 0.77 -10.13 -20.43
C ARG A 224 0.57 -11.37 -21.31
N ASP A 225 -0.50 -12.14 -21.07
CA ASP A 225 -0.86 -13.30 -21.88
C ASP A 225 -1.17 -12.91 -23.33
N MET A 226 -1.93 -11.85 -23.54
CA MET A 226 -2.32 -11.34 -24.87
C MET A 226 -1.15 -10.87 -25.74
N HIS A 227 -0.01 -10.53 -25.12
CA HIS A 227 1.24 -10.21 -25.84
C HIS A 227 2.06 -11.47 -26.21
N GLY A 228 1.64 -12.68 -25.80
CA GLY A 228 2.40 -13.91 -26.02
C GLY A 228 3.83 -13.83 -25.45
N GLY A 229 4.84 -14.27 -26.22
CA GLY A 229 6.23 -14.18 -25.80
C GLY A 229 6.73 -12.77 -25.53
N ASN A 230 6.21 -11.77 -26.23
CA ASN A 230 6.55 -10.36 -26.00
C ASN A 230 6.05 -9.85 -24.63
N GLY A 231 5.04 -10.50 -24.06
CA GLY A 231 4.49 -10.12 -22.76
C GLY A 231 5.42 -10.27 -21.56
N ILE A 232 6.55 -10.95 -21.71
CA ILE A 232 7.58 -11.08 -20.65
C ILE A 232 8.78 -10.15 -20.88
N SER A 233 8.76 -9.35 -21.94
CA SER A 233 9.82 -8.38 -22.26
C SER A 233 9.58 -7.04 -21.56
N GLU A 234 10.66 -6.37 -21.15
CA GLU A 234 10.63 -5.00 -20.61
C GLU A 234 10.09 -3.99 -21.64
N GLU A 235 10.25 -4.26 -22.93
CA GLU A 235 9.83 -3.37 -24.02
C GLU A 235 8.33 -3.04 -23.99
N PHE A 236 7.49 -4.02 -23.64
CA PHE A 236 6.03 -3.85 -23.63
C PHE A 236 5.46 -3.42 -22.26
N GLN A 237 6.25 -3.43 -21.22
CA GLN A 237 5.92 -2.94 -19.87
C GLN A 237 4.76 -3.68 -19.14
N VAL A 238 4.00 -4.54 -19.79
CA VAL A 238 2.85 -5.23 -19.17
C VAL A 238 3.29 -6.15 -18.02
N ILE A 239 4.44 -6.83 -18.16
CA ILE A 239 5.00 -7.68 -17.09
C ILE A 239 5.41 -6.84 -15.87
N ARG A 240 5.93 -5.63 -16.08
CA ARG A 240 6.28 -4.71 -15.00
C ARG A 240 5.05 -4.32 -14.19
N HIS A 241 3.95 -3.98 -14.88
CA HIS A 241 2.69 -3.66 -14.21
C HIS A 241 2.13 -4.88 -13.47
N MET A 242 2.17 -6.06 -14.07
CA MET A 242 1.76 -7.30 -13.42
C MET A 242 2.53 -7.53 -12.11
N MET A 243 3.86 -7.47 -12.15
CA MET A 243 4.69 -7.62 -10.94
C MET A 243 4.40 -6.56 -9.89
N ASN A 244 4.22 -5.30 -10.29
CA ASN A 244 3.92 -4.21 -9.36
C ASN A 244 2.55 -4.38 -8.69
N LEU A 245 1.57 -4.87 -9.43
CA LEU A 245 0.21 -5.09 -8.92
C LEU A 245 0.12 -6.26 -7.92
N GLU A 246 1.04 -7.23 -7.97
CA GLU A 246 1.16 -8.24 -6.90
C GLU A 246 1.42 -7.59 -5.54
N THR A 247 2.26 -6.55 -5.48
CA THR A 247 2.48 -5.80 -4.24
C THR A 247 1.22 -5.03 -3.81
N THR A 248 0.55 -4.32 -4.73
CA THR A 248 -0.63 -3.53 -4.38
C THR A 248 -1.79 -4.40 -3.90
N ASN A 249 -1.89 -5.63 -4.42
CA ASN A 249 -2.87 -6.61 -3.95
C ASN A 249 -2.53 -7.17 -2.55
N THR A 250 -1.26 -7.06 -2.14
CA THR A 250 -0.74 -7.62 -0.89
C THR A 250 -0.67 -6.61 0.24
N TYR A 251 -0.14 -5.40 0.01
CA TYR A 251 0.12 -4.43 1.07
C TYR A 251 -1.13 -3.66 1.53
N GLU A 252 -1.01 -2.96 2.65
CA GLU A 252 -2.07 -2.16 3.29
C GLU A 252 -3.38 -2.94 3.53
N GLY A 253 -3.22 -4.16 3.98
CA GLY A 253 -4.25 -5.17 4.04
C GLY A 253 -4.28 -6.00 2.76
N THR A 254 -4.05 -7.30 2.90
CA THR A 254 -4.12 -8.23 1.77
C THR A 254 -5.54 -8.28 1.21
N HIS A 255 -5.67 -8.79 -0.01
CA HIS A 255 -6.97 -9.07 -0.62
C HIS A 255 -7.90 -9.84 0.32
N ASP A 256 -7.36 -10.83 1.06
CA ASP A 256 -8.11 -11.65 1.99
C ASP A 256 -8.42 -10.92 3.30
N VAL A 257 -7.49 -10.13 3.85
CA VAL A 257 -7.77 -9.29 5.03
C VAL A 257 -8.95 -8.35 4.77
N HIS A 258 -9.02 -7.74 3.59
CA HIS A 258 -10.19 -6.93 3.23
C HIS A 258 -11.47 -7.76 3.08
N ALA A 259 -11.38 -9.01 2.60
CA ALA A 259 -12.54 -9.92 2.58
C ALA A 259 -13.04 -10.22 4.00
N LEU A 260 -12.14 -10.45 4.96
CA LEU A 260 -12.51 -10.69 6.36
C LEU A 260 -13.15 -9.44 7.01
N ILE A 261 -12.64 -8.23 6.71
CA ILE A 261 -13.27 -6.97 7.16
C ILE A 261 -14.71 -6.88 6.66
N LEU A 262 -14.94 -7.18 5.38
CA LEU A 262 -16.27 -7.15 4.76
C LEU A 262 -17.17 -8.24 5.29
N GLY A 263 -16.67 -9.47 5.48
CA GLY A 263 -17.40 -10.58 6.05
C GLY A 263 -17.89 -10.27 7.47
N ARG A 264 -17.03 -9.71 8.31
CA ARG A 264 -17.38 -9.23 9.66
C ARG A 264 -18.48 -8.18 9.61
N ALA A 265 -18.36 -7.20 8.72
CA ALA A 265 -19.36 -6.12 8.62
C ALA A 265 -20.75 -6.64 8.24
N GLN A 266 -20.82 -7.70 7.42
CA GLN A 266 -22.09 -8.31 6.99
C GLN A 266 -22.70 -9.24 8.03
N THR A 267 -21.87 -9.96 8.77
CA THR A 267 -22.33 -11.04 9.68
C THR A 267 -22.34 -10.63 11.14
N GLY A 268 -21.62 -9.58 11.52
CA GLY A 268 -21.36 -9.22 12.91
C GLY A 268 -20.38 -10.16 13.63
N LEU A 269 -19.89 -11.21 12.96
CA LEU A 269 -18.98 -12.20 13.55
C LEU A 269 -17.53 -11.86 13.26
N GLN A 270 -16.66 -11.95 14.29
CA GLN A 270 -15.23 -11.72 14.16
C GLN A 270 -14.58 -12.86 13.37
N ALA A 271 -13.89 -12.50 12.27
CA ALA A 271 -13.16 -13.45 11.44
C ALA A 271 -11.65 -13.48 11.75
N PHE A 272 -11.16 -12.53 12.53
CA PHE A 272 -9.79 -12.51 13.06
C PHE A 272 -9.80 -13.16 14.44
N PHE A 273 -8.84 -14.04 14.72
CA PHE A 273 -8.73 -14.77 15.96
C PHE A 273 -7.85 -14.05 16.99
#